data_c1c1aabf30c3dbf5bf474e566f740d34
#
_entry.id   c1c1aabf30c3dbf5bf474e566f740d34
#
_cell.length_a   1.000
_cell.length_b   1.000
_cell.length_c   1.000
_cell.angle_alpha   90.00
_cell.angle_beta   90.00
_cell.angle_gamma   90.00
#
_symmetry.space_group_name_H-M   'P 1'
#
loop_
_entity.id
_entity.type
_entity.pdbx_description
1 polymer ?
#
loop_
_entity_poly.entity_id
_entity_poly.type
_entity_poly.pdbx_seq_one_letter_code
_entity_poly.pdbx_strand_id
1 'polypeptide(L)'
;PHKEADTCCVCLEDLQVDDCTFARKTCCGKATHLHCKDNFLGSGLSREQKNKCPHCQVKLPTTKKGHFELTRGWADKGKAWAQTQLGVLYKFGRGVEQSYEKAIEYYTLAIQQDDPNAMFGLACIYYRGEGVTKSIEKANELFTQAANQGHASAQFNLGNQYVSGKGVDQSNELAREWWIKAAVQDHEKALENLQHLDKEEGRTTPTILCCSTCGKPKTPLRPL
;
A
#
# COMPACT_ATOMS: atom_id res chain seq x y z
N PRO A 1 12.20 -1.07 -21.10
CA PRO A 1 12.63 -2.01 -20.09
C PRO A 1 11.40 -2.59 -19.45
N HIS A 2 11.12 -3.88 -19.73
CA HIS A 2 10.01 -4.59 -19.13
C HIS A 2 10.24 -4.60 -17.62
N LYS A 3 9.30 -4.02 -16.84
CA LYS A 3 9.20 -4.33 -15.41
C LYS A 3 9.03 -5.85 -15.36
N GLU A 4 10.01 -6.59 -14.84
CA GLU A 4 9.82 -8.01 -14.55
C GLU A 4 8.59 -8.11 -13.67
N ALA A 5 7.52 -8.70 -14.18
CA ALA A 5 6.31 -8.94 -13.41
C ALA A 5 6.69 -9.75 -12.18
N ASP A 6 6.47 -9.19 -11.00
CA ASP A 6 6.71 -9.91 -9.75
C ASP A 6 5.67 -11.03 -9.65
N THR A 7 6.11 -12.27 -9.71
CA THR A 7 5.24 -13.44 -9.49
C THR A 7 5.28 -13.88 -8.04
N CYS A 8 4.16 -14.37 -7.52
CA CYS A 8 4.08 -14.96 -6.20
C CYS A 8 4.97 -16.20 -6.12
N CYS A 9 5.85 -16.27 -5.11
CA CYS A 9 6.77 -17.40 -4.95
C CYS A 9 6.09 -18.69 -4.42
N VAL A 10 4.80 -18.67 -4.16
CA VAL A 10 4.02 -19.85 -3.68
C VAL A 10 3.08 -20.37 -4.75
N CYS A 11 2.25 -19.52 -5.38
CA CYS A 11 1.30 -19.95 -6.41
C CYS A 11 1.75 -19.65 -7.84
N LEU A 12 2.85 -18.90 -8.04
CA LEU A 12 3.40 -18.48 -9.33
C LEU A 12 2.47 -17.56 -10.15
N GLU A 13 1.42 -17.03 -9.55
CA GLU A 13 0.56 -16.03 -10.18
C GLU A 13 1.16 -14.62 -10.06
N ASP A 14 0.82 -13.74 -10.99
CA ASP A 14 1.29 -12.36 -10.99
C ASP A 14 0.77 -11.58 -9.77
N LEU A 15 1.64 -10.76 -9.20
CA LEU A 15 1.33 -9.92 -8.05
C LEU A 15 0.78 -8.59 -8.53
N GLN A 16 -0.34 -8.21 -7.95
CA GLN A 16 -0.90 -6.88 -8.16
C GLN A 16 -0.13 -5.82 -7.39
N VAL A 17 -0.17 -4.58 -7.87
CA VAL A 17 0.70 -3.48 -7.40
C VAL A 17 0.33 -2.96 -6.01
N ASP A 18 -0.82 -3.34 -5.45
CA ASP A 18 -1.25 -2.89 -4.13
C ASP A 18 -0.56 -3.67 -2.99
N ASP A 19 -0.10 -2.95 -1.97
CA ASP A 19 0.56 -3.52 -0.79
C ASP A 19 -0.35 -4.38 0.08
N CYS A 20 -1.66 -4.35 -0.17
CA CYS A 20 -2.63 -5.05 0.67
C CYS A 20 -2.73 -6.54 0.33
N THR A 21 -2.32 -6.95 -0.88
CA THR A 21 -2.54 -8.31 -1.39
C THR A 21 -1.32 -9.21 -1.32
N PHE A 22 -0.12 -8.67 -1.09
CA PHE A 22 1.09 -9.49 -0.99
C PHE A 22 2.08 -9.03 0.07
N ALA A 23 2.93 -9.95 0.50
CA ALA A 23 4.04 -9.69 1.41
C ALA A 23 5.37 -10.14 0.78
N ARG A 24 6.31 -9.22 0.66
CA ARG A 24 7.64 -9.52 0.10
C ARG A 24 8.56 -10.10 1.17
N LYS A 25 9.29 -11.14 0.83
CA LYS A 25 10.28 -11.76 1.72
C LYS A 25 11.62 -11.03 1.61
N THR A 26 12.06 -10.48 2.72
CA THR A 26 13.33 -9.72 2.77
C THR A 26 14.57 -10.57 2.55
N CYS A 27 14.49 -11.89 2.76
CA CYS A 27 15.64 -12.80 2.57
C CYS A 27 16.03 -13.03 1.10
N CYS A 28 15.08 -13.01 0.17
CA CYS A 28 15.34 -13.27 -1.26
C CYS A 28 14.65 -12.27 -2.21
N GLY A 29 13.95 -11.27 -1.69
CA GLY A 29 13.24 -10.28 -2.47
C GLY A 29 11.97 -10.79 -3.19
N LYS A 30 11.64 -12.08 -3.09
CA LYS A 30 10.44 -12.63 -3.72
C LYS A 30 9.20 -12.28 -2.92
N ALA A 31 8.13 -11.97 -3.62
CA ALA A 31 6.86 -11.63 -3.03
C ALA A 31 5.92 -12.86 -2.92
N THR A 32 4.93 -12.77 -2.06
CA THR A 32 3.94 -13.83 -1.81
C THR A 32 2.60 -13.14 -1.54
N HIS A 33 1.50 -13.59 -2.16
CA HIS A 33 0.16 -13.12 -1.82
C HIS A 33 -0.11 -13.33 -0.32
N LEU A 34 -0.85 -12.42 0.30
CA LEU A 34 -1.16 -12.52 1.73
C LEU A 34 -1.90 -13.82 2.04
N HIS A 35 -2.90 -14.19 1.24
CA HIS A 35 -3.63 -15.43 1.43
C HIS A 35 -2.73 -16.68 1.26
N CYS A 36 -1.76 -16.70 0.33
CA CYS A 36 -0.78 -17.77 0.21
C CYS A 36 0.16 -17.84 1.41
N LYS A 37 0.52 -16.67 1.99
CA LYS A 37 1.27 -16.59 3.24
C LYS A 37 0.46 -17.19 4.41
N ASP A 38 -0.82 -16.86 4.52
CA ASP A 38 -1.69 -17.33 5.59
C ASP A 38 -1.94 -18.85 5.45
N ASN A 39 -2.16 -19.35 4.24
CA ASN A 39 -2.24 -20.78 3.95
C ASN A 39 -0.93 -21.51 4.30
N PHE A 40 0.23 -20.93 3.98
CA PHE A 40 1.52 -21.49 4.37
C PHE A 40 1.69 -21.52 5.89
N LEU A 41 1.29 -20.45 6.60
CA LEU A 41 1.35 -20.41 8.07
C LEU A 41 0.30 -21.32 8.73
N GLY A 42 -0.87 -21.49 8.12
CA GLY A 42 -1.94 -22.39 8.56
C GLY A 42 -1.71 -23.87 8.23
N SER A 43 -0.72 -24.19 7.37
CA SER A 43 -0.41 -25.55 6.97
C SER A 43 0.10 -26.42 8.14
N GLY A 44 0.08 -27.73 7.98
CA GLY A 44 0.61 -28.72 8.97
C GLY A 44 2.14 -28.69 9.14
N LEU A 45 2.84 -27.72 8.55
CA LEU A 45 4.30 -27.57 8.66
C LEU A 45 4.73 -27.27 10.09
N SER A 46 5.89 -27.80 10.48
CA SER A 46 6.49 -27.53 11.78
C SER A 46 6.84 -26.04 11.97
N ARG A 47 6.96 -25.59 13.22
CA ARG A 47 7.37 -24.22 13.54
C ARG A 47 8.71 -23.86 12.89
N GLU A 48 9.64 -24.82 12.81
CA GLU A 48 10.94 -24.60 12.18
C GLU A 48 10.81 -24.38 10.66
N GLN A 49 9.98 -25.15 9.98
CA GLN A 49 9.70 -24.98 8.55
C GLN A 49 9.00 -23.63 8.26
N LYS A 50 8.05 -23.23 9.13
CA LYS A 50 7.36 -21.92 9.01
C LYS A 50 8.29 -20.73 9.22
N ASN A 51 9.40 -20.92 9.96
CA ASN A 51 10.41 -19.88 10.19
C ASN A 51 11.44 -19.76 9.04
N LYS A 52 11.30 -20.55 7.98
CA LYS A 52 12.13 -20.44 6.78
C LYS A 52 11.36 -19.77 5.64
N CYS A 53 12.07 -19.11 4.75
CA CYS A 53 11.49 -18.59 3.52
C CYS A 53 11.00 -19.75 2.64
N PRO A 54 9.76 -19.77 2.15
CA PRO A 54 9.28 -20.86 1.30
C PRO A 54 10.06 -20.99 -0.02
N HIS A 55 10.68 -19.92 -0.50
CA HIS A 55 11.44 -19.93 -1.74
C HIS A 55 12.92 -20.30 -1.55
N CYS A 56 13.66 -19.54 -0.73
CA CYS A 56 15.11 -19.73 -0.59
C CYS A 56 15.51 -20.55 0.63
N GLN A 57 14.57 -21.00 1.44
CA GLN A 57 14.75 -21.81 2.66
C GLN A 57 15.63 -21.17 3.75
N VAL A 58 16.05 -19.92 3.55
CA VAL A 58 16.84 -19.17 4.55
C VAL A 58 15.96 -18.90 5.77
N LYS A 59 16.52 -19.08 6.95
CA LYS A 59 15.84 -18.75 8.21
C LYS A 59 15.50 -17.26 8.26
N LEU A 60 14.22 -16.98 8.51
CA LEU A 60 13.75 -15.59 8.62
C LEU A 60 14.20 -14.98 9.95
N PRO A 61 14.55 -13.70 9.98
CA PRO A 61 14.90 -13.04 11.23
C PRO A 61 13.68 -13.00 12.15
N THR A 62 13.92 -13.27 13.42
CA THR A 62 12.89 -13.22 14.46
C THR A 62 12.87 -11.89 15.21
N THR A 63 13.86 -11.05 14.99
CA THR A 63 13.99 -9.75 15.67
C THR A 63 13.70 -8.59 14.71
N LYS A 64 13.17 -7.48 15.26
CA LYS A 64 12.94 -6.26 14.49
C LYS A 64 14.24 -5.73 13.85
N LYS A 65 15.35 -5.78 14.59
CA LYS A 65 16.69 -5.39 14.11
C LYS A 65 17.13 -6.27 12.94
N GLY A 66 16.94 -7.59 13.02
CA GLY A 66 17.27 -8.49 11.92
C GLY A 66 16.45 -8.23 10.65
N HIS A 67 15.16 -7.89 10.78
CA HIS A 67 14.33 -7.47 9.65
C HIS A 67 14.84 -6.16 9.03
N PHE A 68 15.21 -5.19 9.86
CA PHE A 68 15.79 -3.93 9.39
C PHE A 68 17.08 -4.18 8.57
N GLU A 69 18.03 -4.97 9.10
CA GLU A 69 19.30 -5.24 8.41
C GLU A 69 19.09 -5.95 7.06
N LEU A 70 18.19 -6.91 7.00
CA LEU A 70 17.87 -7.57 5.71
C LEU A 70 17.22 -6.61 4.71
N THR A 71 16.30 -5.77 5.17
CA THR A 71 15.64 -4.76 4.32
C THR A 71 16.67 -3.76 3.81
N ARG A 72 17.61 -3.33 4.68
CA ARG A 72 18.70 -2.42 4.32
C ARG A 72 19.56 -3.00 3.20
N GLY A 73 19.95 -4.28 3.32
CA GLY A 73 20.75 -4.92 2.26
C GLY A 73 20.08 -4.96 0.89
N TRP A 74 18.74 -4.92 0.80
CA TRP A 74 18.03 -4.80 -0.46
C TRP A 74 17.88 -3.34 -0.92
N ALA A 75 17.69 -2.42 -0.01
CA ALA A 75 17.63 -0.98 -0.31
C ALA A 75 18.98 -0.48 -0.85
N ASP A 76 20.10 -0.96 -0.28
CA ASP A 76 21.46 -0.66 -0.73
C ASP A 76 21.71 -1.20 -2.18
N LYS A 77 20.98 -2.23 -2.58
CA LYS A 77 20.94 -2.72 -3.97
C LYS A 77 19.98 -1.94 -4.88
N GLY A 78 19.44 -0.83 -4.40
CA GLY A 78 18.55 0.05 -5.16
C GLY A 78 17.12 -0.47 -5.34
N LYS A 79 16.65 -1.47 -4.58
CA LYS A 79 15.29 -1.99 -4.75
C LYS A 79 14.25 -1.04 -4.13
N ALA A 80 13.38 -0.47 -4.97
CA ALA A 80 12.38 0.53 -4.56
C ALA A 80 11.52 0.05 -3.38
N TRP A 81 10.96 -1.16 -3.45
CA TRP A 81 10.17 -1.73 -2.37
C TRP A 81 10.91 -1.78 -1.02
N ALA A 82 12.24 -2.03 -1.04
CA ALA A 82 13.03 -2.08 0.18
C ALA A 82 13.35 -0.68 0.70
N GLN A 83 13.55 0.28 -0.19
CA GLN A 83 13.67 1.69 0.17
C GLN A 83 12.39 2.20 0.82
N THR A 84 11.22 1.90 0.24
CA THR A 84 9.92 2.21 0.84
C THR A 84 9.77 1.58 2.23
N GLN A 85 10.12 0.31 2.38
CA GLN A 85 10.09 -0.38 3.67
C GLN A 85 11.05 0.24 4.68
N LEU A 86 12.25 0.67 4.29
CA LEU A 86 13.16 1.40 5.18
C LEU A 86 12.55 2.74 5.60
N GLY A 87 11.91 3.47 4.68
CA GLY A 87 11.15 4.67 5.02
C GLY A 87 10.12 4.40 6.14
N VAL A 88 9.36 3.32 6.04
CA VAL A 88 8.42 2.90 7.09
C VAL A 88 9.15 2.54 8.39
N LEU A 89 10.24 1.78 8.32
CA LEU A 89 10.99 1.36 9.52
C LEU A 89 11.58 2.55 10.27
N TYR A 90 12.16 3.52 9.57
CA TYR A 90 12.66 4.77 10.17
C TYR A 90 11.53 5.65 10.70
N LYS A 91 10.41 5.79 9.95
CA LYS A 91 9.25 6.56 10.40
C LYS A 91 8.70 6.10 11.74
N PHE A 92 8.66 4.79 12.00
CA PHE A 92 8.08 4.20 13.20
C PHE A 92 9.12 3.67 14.22
N GLY A 93 10.41 3.82 13.97
CA GLY A 93 11.46 3.30 14.87
C GLY A 93 11.42 1.76 15.01
N ARG A 94 11.11 1.02 13.93
CA ARG A 94 10.97 -0.43 14.00
C ARG A 94 12.29 -1.16 13.73
N GLY A 95 13.00 -1.49 14.78
CA GLY A 95 14.32 -2.16 14.71
C GLY A 95 15.48 -1.22 14.45
N VAL A 96 15.22 0.07 14.44
CA VAL A 96 16.14 1.19 14.27
C VAL A 96 15.60 2.37 15.06
N GLU A 97 16.45 3.34 15.40
CA GLU A 97 16.02 4.61 15.98
C GLU A 97 15.12 5.37 14.98
N GLN A 98 14.05 5.98 15.50
CA GLN A 98 13.14 6.76 14.68
C GLN A 98 13.83 7.98 14.07
N SER A 99 13.65 8.19 12.76
CA SER A 99 14.14 9.38 12.07
C SER A 99 13.23 9.70 10.87
N TYR A 100 12.51 10.80 10.95
CA TYR A 100 11.71 11.27 9.82
C TYR A 100 12.57 11.72 8.65
N GLU A 101 13.77 12.29 8.90
CA GLU A 101 14.71 12.70 7.85
C GLU A 101 15.11 11.51 7.00
N LYS A 102 15.54 10.40 7.63
CA LYS A 102 15.89 9.17 6.91
C LYS A 102 14.68 8.54 6.23
N ALA A 103 13.50 8.61 6.86
CA ALA A 103 12.28 8.12 6.23
C ALA A 103 11.98 8.88 4.93
N ILE A 104 12.11 10.21 4.94
CA ILE A 104 11.92 11.07 3.75
C ILE A 104 12.96 10.74 2.68
N GLU A 105 14.24 10.59 3.06
CA GLU A 105 15.32 10.22 2.15
C GLU A 105 14.99 8.91 1.41
N TYR A 106 14.66 7.85 2.14
CA TYR A 106 14.34 6.55 1.55
C TYR A 106 13.06 6.56 0.72
N TYR A 107 12.01 7.27 1.15
CA TYR A 107 10.82 7.45 0.31
C TYR A 107 11.16 8.20 -0.98
N THR A 108 11.98 9.24 -0.93
CA THR A 108 12.40 9.99 -2.12
C THR A 108 13.15 9.12 -3.11
N LEU A 109 14.06 8.25 -2.63
CA LEU A 109 14.77 7.28 -3.48
C LEU A 109 13.82 6.29 -4.16
N ALA A 110 12.79 5.84 -3.45
CA ALA A 110 11.79 4.94 -4.03
C ALA A 110 10.85 5.66 -5.01
N ILE A 111 10.51 6.93 -4.76
CA ILE A 111 9.70 7.76 -5.66
C ILE A 111 10.42 7.99 -7.00
N GLN A 112 11.75 8.10 -7.01
CA GLN A 112 12.54 8.19 -8.25
C GLN A 112 12.40 6.93 -9.13
N GLN A 113 11.91 5.83 -8.56
CA GLN A 113 11.59 4.58 -9.23
C GLN A 113 10.07 4.36 -9.39
N ASP A 114 9.29 5.43 -9.27
CA ASP A 114 7.83 5.44 -9.41
C ASP A 114 7.07 4.51 -8.42
N ASP A 115 7.58 4.31 -7.19
CA ASP A 115 6.89 3.48 -6.20
C ASP A 115 5.70 4.24 -5.56
N PRO A 116 4.43 3.85 -5.81
CA PRO A 116 3.25 4.52 -5.28
C PRO A 116 3.12 4.43 -3.75
N ASN A 117 3.70 3.41 -3.14
CA ASN A 117 3.69 3.25 -1.69
C ASN A 117 4.61 4.26 -1.01
N ALA A 118 5.75 4.58 -1.65
CA ALA A 118 6.63 5.62 -1.19
C ALA A 118 6.00 7.02 -1.33
N MET A 119 5.32 7.28 -2.46
CA MET A 119 4.55 8.52 -2.66
C MET A 119 3.50 8.68 -1.57
N PHE A 120 2.72 7.64 -1.28
CA PHE A 120 1.74 7.64 -0.19
C PHE A 120 2.40 7.84 1.18
N GLY A 121 3.51 7.16 1.45
CA GLY A 121 4.25 7.28 2.72
C GLY A 121 4.75 8.71 2.98
N LEU A 122 5.32 9.34 1.96
CA LEU A 122 5.82 10.72 2.01
C LEU A 122 4.66 11.74 2.10
N ALA A 123 3.56 11.49 1.38
CA ALA A 123 2.34 12.31 1.48
C ALA A 123 1.80 12.35 2.92
N CYS A 124 1.77 11.20 3.60
CA CYS A 124 1.37 11.14 5.01
C CYS A 124 2.29 11.96 5.93
N ILE A 125 3.58 12.00 5.65
CA ILE A 125 4.56 12.82 6.41
C ILE A 125 4.25 14.31 6.24
N TYR A 126 4.06 14.79 5.00
CA TYR A 126 3.69 16.19 4.76
C TYR A 126 2.31 16.54 5.32
N TYR A 127 1.33 15.65 5.19
CA TYR A 127 -0.01 15.87 5.71
C TYR A 127 -0.05 16.08 7.22
N ARG A 128 0.79 15.35 7.96
CA ARG A 128 0.87 15.43 9.42
C ARG A 128 1.90 16.43 9.93
N GLY A 129 2.88 16.83 9.11
CA GLY A 129 4.02 17.65 9.52
C GLY A 129 5.01 16.86 10.38
N GLU A 130 5.18 15.58 10.11
CA GLU A 130 6.08 14.69 10.87
C GLU A 130 7.54 14.92 10.40
N GLY A 131 8.35 15.63 11.21
CA GLY A 131 9.75 15.96 10.89
C GLY A 131 9.93 17.04 9.79
N VAL A 132 8.84 17.58 9.25
CA VAL A 132 8.82 18.65 8.25
C VAL A 132 7.68 19.63 8.52
N THR A 133 7.76 20.82 7.93
CA THR A 133 6.62 21.74 7.93
C THR A 133 5.42 21.07 7.24
N LYS A 134 4.28 21.07 7.92
CA LYS A 134 3.04 20.56 7.38
C LYS A 134 2.68 21.28 6.08
N SER A 135 2.39 20.52 5.02
CA SER A 135 1.87 21.07 3.76
C SER A 135 0.84 20.09 3.20
N ILE A 136 -0.41 20.54 3.20
CA ILE A 136 -1.53 19.77 2.64
C ILE A 136 -1.43 19.74 1.11
N GLU A 137 -0.94 20.81 0.50
CA GLU A 137 -0.75 20.93 -0.95
C GLU A 137 0.24 19.88 -1.46
N LYS A 138 1.44 19.81 -0.85
CA LYS A 138 2.44 18.77 -1.20
C LYS A 138 1.92 17.37 -0.94
N ALA A 139 1.17 17.18 0.16
CA ALA A 139 0.57 15.88 0.45
C ALA A 139 -0.45 15.48 -0.64
N ASN A 140 -1.30 16.43 -1.08
CA ASN A 140 -2.29 16.16 -2.13
C ASN A 140 -1.65 15.88 -3.49
N GLU A 141 -0.55 16.56 -3.85
CA GLU A 141 0.22 16.25 -5.06
C GLU A 141 0.71 14.81 -5.06
N LEU A 142 1.33 14.37 -3.95
CA LEU A 142 1.84 13.01 -3.80
C LEU A 142 0.72 11.97 -3.71
N PHE A 143 -0.39 12.27 -2.99
CA PHE A 143 -1.57 11.40 -2.98
C PHE A 143 -2.14 11.24 -4.38
N THR A 144 -2.20 12.32 -5.18
CA THR A 144 -2.69 12.26 -6.57
C THR A 144 -1.80 11.37 -7.44
N GLN A 145 -0.47 11.50 -7.31
CA GLN A 145 0.47 10.65 -8.04
C GLN A 145 0.28 9.17 -7.68
N ALA A 146 0.22 8.85 -6.39
CA ALA A 146 -0.02 7.49 -5.92
C ALA A 146 -1.40 6.94 -6.34
N ALA A 147 -2.46 7.76 -6.23
CA ALA A 147 -3.83 7.39 -6.57
C ALA A 147 -4.00 7.10 -8.06
N ASN A 148 -3.34 7.89 -8.93
CA ASN A 148 -3.33 7.65 -10.38
C ASN A 148 -2.63 6.34 -10.75
N GLN A 149 -1.69 5.88 -9.92
CA GLN A 149 -1.05 4.57 -10.04
C GLN A 149 -1.85 3.44 -9.38
N GLY A 150 -3.07 3.71 -8.91
CA GLY A 150 -3.96 2.70 -8.36
C GLY A 150 -3.83 2.48 -6.85
N HIS A 151 -3.04 3.26 -6.10
CA HIS A 151 -2.89 3.06 -4.65
C HIS A 151 -4.21 3.35 -3.90
N ALA A 152 -4.89 2.31 -3.41
CA ALA A 152 -6.23 2.40 -2.84
C ALA A 152 -6.34 3.37 -1.65
N SER A 153 -5.36 3.35 -0.71
CA SER A 153 -5.39 4.28 0.43
C SER A 153 -5.13 5.74 0.01
N ALA A 154 -4.39 5.98 -1.09
CA ALA A 154 -4.24 7.34 -1.62
C ALA A 154 -5.54 7.83 -2.27
N GLN A 155 -6.22 6.97 -3.03
CA GLN A 155 -7.54 7.25 -3.59
C GLN A 155 -8.55 7.58 -2.49
N PHE A 156 -8.57 6.79 -1.41
CA PHE A 156 -9.42 7.08 -0.26
C PHE A 156 -9.12 8.44 0.38
N ASN A 157 -7.83 8.76 0.59
CA ASN A 157 -7.44 10.04 1.19
C ASN A 157 -7.79 11.22 0.30
N LEU A 158 -7.62 11.11 -1.02
CA LEU A 158 -8.06 12.15 -1.95
C LEU A 158 -9.56 12.39 -1.88
N GLY A 159 -10.37 11.34 -1.83
CA GLY A 159 -11.81 11.48 -1.62
C GLY A 159 -12.13 12.28 -0.35
N ASN A 160 -11.41 12.01 0.75
CA ASN A 160 -11.58 12.78 1.99
C ASN A 160 -11.14 14.24 1.85
N GLN A 161 -10.09 14.53 1.05
CA GLN A 161 -9.68 15.91 0.81
C GLN A 161 -10.73 16.68 0.01
N TYR A 162 -11.30 16.06 -1.04
CA TYR A 162 -12.35 16.69 -1.84
C TYR A 162 -13.63 16.95 -1.05
N VAL A 163 -14.07 16.06 -0.16
CA VAL A 163 -15.24 16.34 0.70
C VAL A 163 -14.96 17.48 1.66
N SER A 164 -13.74 17.56 2.20
CA SER A 164 -13.40 18.58 3.22
C SER A 164 -12.88 19.89 2.65
N GLY A 165 -12.58 19.98 1.34
CA GLY A 165 -11.97 21.15 0.71
C GLY A 165 -10.56 21.46 1.23
N LYS A 166 -9.82 20.45 1.75
CA LYS A 166 -8.48 20.66 2.33
C LYS A 166 -7.40 20.59 1.27
N GLY A 167 -6.89 21.75 0.88
CA GLY A 167 -5.83 21.88 -0.13
C GLY A 167 -6.29 21.54 -1.57
N VAL A 168 -7.59 21.43 -1.77
CA VAL A 168 -8.28 21.28 -3.06
C VAL A 168 -9.65 21.95 -2.96
N ASP A 169 -10.24 22.34 -4.10
CA ASP A 169 -11.63 22.80 -4.12
C ASP A 169 -12.57 21.67 -3.70
N GLN A 170 -13.54 22.00 -2.84
CA GLN A 170 -14.50 21.03 -2.36
C GLN A 170 -15.36 20.50 -3.52
N SER A 171 -15.46 19.17 -3.63
CA SER A 171 -16.31 18.52 -4.64
C SER A 171 -16.71 17.12 -4.19
N ASN A 172 -18.02 16.94 -3.95
CA ASN A 172 -18.57 15.64 -3.62
C ASN A 172 -18.49 14.66 -4.82
N GLU A 173 -18.58 15.16 -6.04
CA GLU A 173 -18.46 14.36 -7.26
C GLU A 173 -17.06 13.72 -7.37
N LEU A 174 -16.01 14.54 -7.23
CA LEU A 174 -14.64 14.03 -7.27
C LEU A 174 -14.33 13.11 -6.08
N ALA A 175 -14.86 13.42 -4.90
CA ALA A 175 -14.73 12.54 -3.74
C ALA A 175 -15.33 11.16 -4.01
N ARG A 176 -16.53 11.14 -4.60
CA ARG A 176 -17.24 9.92 -5.02
C ARG A 176 -16.41 9.10 -6.01
N GLU A 177 -15.89 9.74 -7.04
CA GLU A 177 -15.06 9.05 -8.04
C GLU A 177 -13.85 8.36 -7.41
N TRP A 178 -13.14 9.06 -6.54
CA TRP A 178 -11.98 8.50 -5.86
C TRP A 178 -12.35 7.37 -4.88
N TRP A 179 -13.42 7.54 -4.11
CA TRP A 179 -13.88 6.47 -3.21
C TRP A 179 -14.39 5.24 -3.97
N ILE A 180 -15.04 5.41 -5.13
CA ILE A 180 -15.39 4.27 -5.99
C ILE A 180 -14.15 3.50 -6.42
N LYS A 181 -13.10 4.19 -6.89
CA LYS A 181 -11.84 3.56 -7.29
C LYS A 181 -11.20 2.78 -6.12
N ALA A 182 -11.21 3.34 -4.92
CA ALA A 182 -10.71 2.67 -3.73
C ALA A 182 -11.60 1.48 -3.30
N ALA A 183 -12.93 1.63 -3.34
CA ALA A 183 -13.88 0.59 -2.94
C ALA A 183 -13.84 -0.63 -3.88
N VAL A 184 -13.60 -0.42 -5.18
CA VAL A 184 -13.37 -1.53 -6.15
C VAL A 184 -12.15 -2.38 -5.77
N GLN A 185 -11.21 -1.83 -5.02
CA GLN A 185 -10.04 -2.51 -4.46
C GLN A 185 -10.26 -3.02 -3.02
N ASP A 186 -11.51 -3.23 -2.61
CA ASP A 186 -11.91 -3.72 -1.28
C ASP A 186 -11.51 -2.77 -0.11
N HIS A 187 -11.39 -1.46 -0.36
CA HIS A 187 -11.15 -0.48 0.69
C HIS A 187 -12.45 -0.17 1.45
N GLU A 188 -12.69 -0.89 2.55
CA GLU A 188 -13.95 -0.85 3.33
C GLU A 188 -14.39 0.56 3.69
N LYS A 189 -13.48 1.38 4.25
CA LYS A 189 -13.81 2.77 4.63
C LYS A 189 -14.22 3.67 3.46
N ALA A 190 -13.72 3.39 2.26
CA ALA A 190 -14.14 4.14 1.08
C ALA A 190 -15.59 3.80 0.70
N LEU A 191 -15.98 2.53 0.85
CA LEU A 191 -17.36 2.10 0.63
C LEU A 191 -18.30 2.71 1.69
N GLU A 192 -17.91 2.72 2.96
CA GLU A 192 -18.68 3.33 4.04
C GLU A 192 -18.92 4.83 3.80
N ASN A 193 -17.85 5.57 3.46
CA ASN A 193 -17.93 6.99 3.16
C ASN A 193 -18.80 7.26 1.92
N LEU A 194 -18.69 6.43 0.88
CA LEU A 194 -19.51 6.53 -0.31
C LEU A 194 -21.00 6.32 0.02
N GLN A 195 -21.33 5.29 0.80
CA GLN A 195 -22.71 5.03 1.24
C GLN A 195 -23.29 6.19 2.06
N HIS A 196 -22.47 6.79 2.93
CA HIS A 196 -22.90 7.93 3.73
C HIS A 196 -23.19 9.14 2.84
N LEU A 197 -22.30 9.50 1.94
CA LEU A 197 -22.48 10.59 1.00
C LEU A 197 -23.71 10.40 0.11
N ASP A 198 -23.91 9.18 -0.42
CA ASP A 198 -25.05 8.86 -1.28
C ASP A 198 -26.37 8.98 -0.54
N LYS A 199 -26.41 8.57 0.74
CA LYS A 199 -27.60 8.70 1.60
C LYS A 199 -27.93 10.17 1.85
N GLU A 200 -26.91 11.01 2.11
CA GLU A 200 -27.12 12.46 2.32
C GLU A 200 -27.65 13.15 1.06
N GLU A 201 -27.21 12.73 -0.12
CA GLU A 201 -27.61 13.29 -1.42
C GLU A 201 -28.87 12.62 -2.01
N GLY A 202 -29.47 11.65 -1.31
CA GLY A 202 -30.63 10.89 -1.81
C GLY A 202 -30.33 10.02 -3.02
N ARG A 203 -29.07 9.62 -3.21
CA ARG A 203 -28.62 8.76 -4.32
C ARG A 203 -28.52 7.30 -3.88
N THR A 204 -28.53 6.40 -4.85
CA THR A 204 -28.25 4.97 -4.58
C THR A 204 -26.78 4.67 -4.81
N THR A 205 -26.11 4.14 -3.78
CA THR A 205 -24.74 3.69 -3.94
C THR A 205 -24.66 2.58 -4.99
N PRO A 206 -23.72 2.67 -5.95
CA PRO A 206 -23.52 1.60 -6.91
C PRO A 206 -23.28 0.28 -6.17
N THR A 207 -23.96 -0.79 -6.58
CA THR A 207 -23.70 -2.13 -6.03
C THR A 207 -22.31 -2.56 -6.48
N ILE A 208 -21.32 -2.20 -5.70
CA ILE A 208 -19.96 -2.70 -5.86
C ILE A 208 -19.99 -4.10 -5.27
N LEU A 209 -19.99 -5.11 -6.15
CA LEU A 209 -19.87 -6.51 -5.71
C LEU A 209 -18.48 -6.71 -5.13
N CYS A 210 -18.31 -6.28 -3.87
CA CYS A 210 -17.14 -6.60 -3.08
C CYS A 210 -17.22 -8.09 -2.73
N CYS A 211 -16.58 -8.93 -3.47
CA CYS A 211 -16.49 -10.32 -3.12
C CYS A 211 -15.09 -10.70 -2.70
N SER A 212 -14.69 -10.27 -1.50
CA SER A 212 -13.50 -10.79 -0.81
C SER A 212 -13.62 -12.28 -0.44
N THR A 213 -14.85 -12.84 -0.46
CA THR A 213 -15.12 -14.20 0.03
C THR A 213 -15.53 -15.19 -1.03
N CYS A 214 -15.96 -14.78 -2.23
CA CYS A 214 -16.53 -15.73 -3.21
C CYS A 214 -15.75 -15.87 -4.53
N GLY A 215 -14.62 -15.18 -4.72
CA GLY A 215 -13.76 -15.33 -5.90
C GLY A 215 -14.40 -14.98 -7.25
N LYS A 216 -15.57 -14.32 -7.27
CA LYS A 216 -16.23 -13.93 -8.51
C LYS A 216 -15.62 -12.64 -9.08
N PRO A 217 -15.44 -12.53 -10.40
CA PRO A 217 -14.90 -11.33 -11.03
C PRO A 217 -15.76 -10.11 -10.69
N LYS A 218 -15.13 -9.03 -10.25
CA LYS A 218 -15.76 -7.73 -10.05
C LYS A 218 -16.30 -7.25 -11.38
N THR A 219 -17.61 -7.05 -11.49
CA THR A 219 -18.18 -6.42 -12.68
C THR A 219 -17.77 -4.97 -12.69
N PRO A 220 -17.11 -4.47 -13.76
CA PRO A 220 -16.79 -3.06 -13.86
C PRO A 220 -18.09 -2.25 -13.83
N LEU A 221 -18.11 -1.19 -13.02
CA LEU A 221 -19.17 -0.20 -13.05
C LEU A 221 -19.31 0.31 -14.50
N ARG A 222 -20.48 0.17 -15.11
CA ARG A 222 -20.73 0.83 -16.39
C ARG A 222 -20.66 2.34 -16.13
N PRO A 223 -19.90 3.09 -16.95
CA PRO A 223 -20.00 4.54 -16.90
C PRO A 223 -21.45 4.94 -17.17
N LEU A 224 -21.98 5.83 -16.33
CA LEU A 224 -23.26 6.49 -16.52
C LEU A 224 -23.16 7.47 -17.69
#